data_2937a3d82656a6e4184e4a7f343cf151
#
_entry.id   2937a3d82656a6e4184e4a7f343cf151
#
_cell.length_a   1.000
_cell.length_b   1.000
_cell.length_c   1.000
_cell.angle_alpha   90.00
_cell.angle_beta   90.00
_cell.angle_gamma   90.00
#
_symmetry.space_group_name_H-M   'P 1'
#
loop_
_entity.id
_entity.type
_entity.pdbx_description
1 polymer ?
#
loop_
_entity_poly.entity_id
_entity_poly.type
_entity_poly.pdbx_seq_one_letter_code
_entity_poly.pdbx_strand_id
1 'polypeptide(L)'
;MNTEEDFDRLDSALVDIFSKAVPCGKTPIGVSAFLPRISMTPREALLAECEYINIDSALGRTAAEAYCPCPPAIPAAMPGEILGEREIEELRRYGIFNIKVVK
;
A
#
# COMPACT_ATOMS: atom_id res chain seq x y z
N MET A 1 7.28 13.79 -26.27
CA MET A 1 6.79 14.97 -25.52
C MET A 1 5.35 15.16 -25.94
N ASN A 2 4.39 15.22 -25.01
CA ASN A 2 2.98 15.34 -25.34
C ASN A 2 2.69 16.71 -25.96
N THR A 3 1.86 16.74 -26.98
CA THR A 3 1.45 17.96 -27.68
C THR A 3 0.13 18.48 -27.10
N GLU A 4 -0.23 19.71 -27.42
CA GLU A 4 -1.51 20.32 -27.05
C GLU A 4 -2.69 19.49 -27.60
N GLU A 5 -2.53 18.98 -28.82
CA GLU A 5 -3.50 18.08 -29.46
C GLU A 5 -3.71 16.75 -28.70
N ASP A 6 -2.66 16.22 -28.06
CA ASP A 6 -2.78 15.02 -27.23
C ASP A 6 -3.60 15.29 -25.96
N PHE A 7 -3.46 16.49 -25.38
CA PHE A 7 -4.26 16.89 -24.22
C PHE A 7 -5.73 17.13 -24.61
N ASP A 8 -6.02 17.75 -25.74
CA ASP A 8 -7.38 17.96 -26.24
C ASP A 8 -8.08 16.63 -26.51
N ARG A 9 -7.35 15.65 -27.07
CA ARG A 9 -7.88 14.30 -27.27
C ARG A 9 -8.19 13.59 -25.95
N LEU A 10 -7.29 13.73 -24.96
CA LEU A 10 -7.52 13.16 -23.63
C LEU A 10 -8.73 13.80 -22.95
N ASP A 11 -8.82 15.11 -22.96
CA ASP A 11 -9.95 15.84 -22.37
C ASP A 11 -11.28 15.42 -23.01
N SER A 12 -11.34 15.40 -24.33
CA SER A 12 -12.53 14.97 -25.07
C SER A 12 -12.94 13.54 -24.74
N ALA A 13 -11.95 12.62 -24.61
CA ALA A 13 -12.21 11.24 -24.25
C ALA A 13 -12.72 11.10 -22.82
N LEU A 14 -12.15 11.85 -21.87
CA LEU A 14 -12.59 11.87 -20.49
C LEU A 14 -14.03 12.42 -20.36
N VAL A 15 -14.35 13.51 -21.03
CA VAL A 15 -15.71 14.07 -21.06
C VAL A 15 -16.72 13.05 -21.59
N ASP A 16 -16.40 12.34 -22.68
CA ASP A 16 -17.27 11.31 -23.26
C ASP A 16 -17.50 10.14 -22.29
N ILE A 17 -16.43 9.67 -21.62
CA ILE A 17 -16.52 8.60 -20.63
C ILE A 17 -17.38 9.04 -19.44
N PHE A 18 -17.12 10.22 -18.88
CA PHE A 18 -17.87 10.72 -17.72
C PHE A 18 -19.33 11.00 -18.03
N SER A 19 -19.65 11.48 -19.24
CA SER A 19 -21.05 11.70 -19.65
C SER A 19 -21.90 10.42 -19.72
N LYS A 20 -21.24 9.28 -19.93
CA LYS A 20 -21.83 7.95 -20.00
C LYS A 20 -21.71 7.17 -18.68
N ALA A 21 -20.98 7.70 -17.69
CA ALA A 21 -20.75 7.02 -16.43
C ALA A 21 -22.04 6.95 -15.59
N VAL A 22 -22.38 5.75 -15.16
CA VAL A 22 -23.47 5.52 -14.20
C VAL A 22 -22.84 5.49 -12.80
N PRO A 23 -23.38 6.24 -11.81
CA PRO A 23 -22.88 6.18 -10.44
C PRO A 23 -22.89 4.74 -9.94
N CYS A 24 -21.73 4.19 -9.65
CA CYS A 24 -21.66 2.90 -8.99
C CYS A 24 -21.94 3.18 -7.50
N GLY A 25 -23.01 2.65 -6.95
CA GLY A 25 -23.40 2.85 -5.54
C GLY A 25 -22.43 2.27 -4.50
N LYS A 26 -21.19 1.98 -4.89
CA LYS A 26 -20.13 1.52 -3.98
C LYS A 26 -19.42 2.74 -3.42
N THR A 27 -19.50 2.90 -2.12
CA THR A 27 -18.64 3.86 -1.41
C THR A 27 -17.18 3.49 -1.66
N PRO A 28 -16.32 4.43 -2.08
CA PRO A 28 -14.90 4.17 -2.16
C PRO A 28 -14.42 3.66 -0.80
N ILE A 29 -13.62 2.60 -0.80
CA ILE A 29 -12.97 2.13 0.42
C ILE A 29 -12.04 3.25 0.84
N GLY A 30 -12.44 4.00 1.87
CA GLY A 30 -11.64 5.10 2.38
C GLY A 30 -10.33 4.55 2.93
N VAL A 31 -9.20 5.08 2.45
CA VAL A 31 -7.92 4.85 3.10
C VAL A 31 -7.94 5.67 4.39
N SER A 32 -8.09 4.99 5.50
CA SER A 32 -8.02 5.63 6.80
C SER A 32 -6.54 5.89 7.12
N ALA A 33 -6.14 7.15 7.07
CA ALA A 33 -4.82 7.54 7.56
C ALA A 33 -4.73 7.26 9.07
N PHE A 34 -3.74 6.51 9.48
CA PHE A 34 -3.42 6.24 10.88
C PHE A 34 -1.91 6.35 11.09
N LEU A 35 -1.51 6.60 12.31
CA LEU A 35 -0.10 6.60 12.67
C LEU A 35 0.32 5.18 13.04
N PRO A 36 1.27 4.59 12.32
CA PRO A 36 1.79 3.27 12.64
C PRO A 36 2.54 3.29 13.98
N ARG A 37 2.59 2.15 14.65
CA ARG A 37 3.44 1.98 15.83
C ARG A 37 4.86 1.67 15.38
N ILE A 38 5.82 2.48 15.83
CA ILE A 38 7.23 2.36 15.47
C ILE A 38 7.97 1.65 16.60
N SER A 39 8.75 0.63 16.26
CA SER A 39 9.61 -0.12 17.15
C SER A 39 11.06 0.39 17.09
N MET A 40 11.53 0.69 15.90
CA MET A 40 12.89 1.12 15.62
C MET A 40 12.92 1.99 14.36
N THR A 41 14.04 2.64 14.10
CA THR A 41 14.20 3.41 12.87
C THR A 41 14.22 2.50 11.63
N PRO A 42 13.84 2.99 10.44
CA PRO A 42 13.93 2.23 9.20
C PRO A 42 15.34 1.70 8.93
N ARG A 43 16.36 2.50 9.26
CA ARG A 43 17.76 2.11 9.10
C ARG A 43 18.12 0.89 9.99
N GLU A 44 17.70 0.93 11.25
CA GLU A 44 17.95 -0.18 12.18
C GLU A 44 17.27 -1.45 11.70
N ALA A 45 16.00 -1.36 11.27
CA ALA A 45 15.25 -2.49 10.77
C ALA A 45 15.87 -3.12 9.50
N LEU A 46 16.34 -2.29 8.57
CA LEU A 46 16.97 -2.75 7.32
C LEU A 46 18.34 -3.43 7.57
N LEU A 47 19.05 -3.05 8.63
CA LEU A 47 20.39 -3.60 8.96
C LEU A 47 20.32 -4.71 10.03
N ALA A 48 19.15 -4.95 10.62
CA ALA A 48 18.95 -6.00 11.61
C ALA A 48 18.97 -7.39 10.98
N GLU A 49 19.16 -8.39 11.83
CA GLU A 49 18.96 -9.78 11.42
C GLU A 49 17.46 -10.04 11.16
N CYS A 50 17.15 -10.58 10.00
CA CYS A 50 15.76 -10.71 9.51
C CYS A 50 15.44 -12.16 9.13
N GLU A 51 14.15 -12.42 9.08
CA GLU A 51 13.59 -13.67 8.57
C GLU A 51 12.34 -13.43 7.75
N TYR A 52 12.01 -14.35 6.84
CA TYR A 52 10.72 -14.36 6.14
C TYR A 52 9.75 -15.25 6.89
N ILE A 53 8.56 -14.73 7.18
CA ILE A 53 7.51 -15.47 7.86
C ILE A 53 6.19 -15.35 7.09
N ASN A 54 5.29 -16.29 7.33
CA ASN A 54 3.92 -16.17 6.84
C ASN A 54 3.21 -15.01 7.56
N ILE A 55 2.38 -14.30 6.82
CA ILE A 55 1.64 -13.13 7.35
C ILE A 55 0.78 -13.46 8.57
N ASP A 56 0.28 -14.69 8.68
CA ASP A 56 -0.53 -15.13 9.81
C ASP A 56 0.25 -15.15 11.13
N SER A 57 1.58 -15.24 11.04
CA SER A 57 2.50 -15.22 12.19
C SER A 57 3.14 -13.85 12.42
N ALA A 58 2.72 -12.84 11.68
CA ALA A 58 3.37 -11.54 11.65
C ALA A 58 2.85 -10.52 12.66
N LEU A 59 1.73 -10.81 13.31
CA LEU A 59 1.12 -9.90 14.27
C LEU A 59 2.10 -9.54 15.39
N GLY A 60 2.30 -8.25 15.59
CA GLY A 60 3.22 -7.71 16.60
C GLY A 60 4.71 -7.77 16.23
N ARG A 61 5.07 -8.33 15.08
CA ARG A 61 6.46 -8.35 14.59
C ARG A 61 6.80 -7.00 13.93
N THR A 62 8.07 -6.70 13.86
CA THR A 62 8.57 -5.48 13.22
C THR A 62 8.89 -5.74 11.75
N ALA A 63 8.32 -4.95 10.86
CA ALA A 63 8.61 -5.04 9.43
C ALA A 63 10.08 -4.68 9.16
N ALA A 64 10.74 -5.46 8.31
CA ALA A 64 12.13 -5.25 7.92
C ALA A 64 12.26 -4.76 6.47
N GLU A 65 11.16 -4.63 5.76
CA GLU A 65 11.11 -4.23 4.35
C GLU A 65 9.92 -3.31 4.12
N ALA A 66 10.02 -2.46 3.08
CA ALA A 66 8.91 -1.61 2.68
C ALA A 66 7.92 -2.38 1.80
N TYR A 67 6.66 -2.38 2.17
CA TYR A 67 5.57 -2.97 1.40
C TYR A 67 4.69 -1.87 0.84
N CYS A 68 4.91 -1.57 -0.43
CA CYS A 68 4.23 -0.48 -1.14
C CYS A 68 3.62 -1.02 -2.44
N PRO A 69 2.48 -1.73 -2.35
CA PRO A 69 1.83 -2.30 -3.53
C PRO A 69 1.37 -1.20 -4.49
N CYS A 70 1.53 -1.45 -5.77
CA CYS A 70 1.15 -0.51 -6.83
C CYS A 70 0.19 -1.18 -7.82
N PRO A 71 -0.93 -0.57 -8.17
CA PRO A 71 -1.53 0.63 -7.64
C PRO A 71 -2.18 0.42 -6.26
N PRO A 72 -2.31 1.43 -5.40
CA PRO A 72 -2.07 2.86 -5.62
C PRO A 72 -0.69 3.37 -5.16
N ALA A 73 0.29 2.52 -4.84
CA ALA A 73 1.60 2.87 -4.33
C ALA A 73 1.55 3.60 -2.96
N ILE A 74 0.59 3.20 -2.14
CA ILE A 74 0.49 3.64 -0.74
C ILE A 74 1.17 2.59 0.14
N PRO A 75 2.11 2.98 1.01
CA PRO A 75 2.75 2.02 1.90
C PRO A 75 1.75 1.33 2.82
N ALA A 76 1.73 0.01 2.79
CA ALA A 76 0.98 -0.82 3.74
C ALA A 76 1.79 -1.10 5.01
N ALA A 77 3.12 -1.16 4.89
CA ALA A 77 4.05 -1.23 6.01
C ALA A 77 5.43 -0.72 5.59
N MET A 78 6.13 -0.07 6.52
CA MET A 78 7.49 0.44 6.33
C MET A 78 8.45 -0.23 7.31
N PRO A 79 9.77 -0.30 6.99
CA PRO A 79 10.75 -0.87 7.90
C PRO A 79 10.73 -0.16 9.25
N GLY A 80 10.74 -0.94 10.34
CA GLY A 80 10.71 -0.42 11.70
C GLY A 80 9.31 -0.27 12.29
N GLU A 81 8.26 -0.43 11.51
CA GLU A 81 6.87 -0.41 11.98
C GLU A 81 6.46 -1.77 12.55
N ILE A 82 5.65 -1.74 13.61
CA ILE A 82 5.06 -2.93 14.20
C ILE A 82 3.80 -3.29 13.42
N LEU A 83 3.76 -4.51 12.91
CA LEU A 83 2.64 -5.03 12.13
C LEU A 83 1.44 -5.31 13.05
N GLY A 84 0.40 -4.53 12.90
CA GLY A 84 -0.89 -4.71 13.56
C GLY A 84 -1.87 -5.45 12.66
N GLU A 85 -3.09 -5.64 13.16
CA GLU A 85 -4.17 -6.31 12.41
C GLU A 85 -4.49 -5.61 11.09
N ARG A 86 -4.44 -4.27 11.06
CA ARG A 86 -4.74 -3.47 9.88
C ARG A 86 -3.69 -3.64 8.79
N GLU A 87 -2.42 -3.55 9.15
CA GLU A 87 -1.29 -3.75 8.22
C GLU A 87 -1.36 -5.15 7.61
N ILE A 88 -1.66 -6.15 8.44
CA ILE A 88 -1.83 -7.55 8.01
C ILE A 88 -3.01 -7.69 7.06
N GLU A 89 -4.16 -7.09 7.37
CA GLU A 89 -5.34 -7.13 6.52
C GLU A 89 -5.08 -6.44 5.17
N GLU A 90 -4.41 -5.30 5.18
CA GLU A 90 -4.05 -4.57 3.98
C GLU A 90 -3.07 -5.36 3.11
N LEU A 91 -2.03 -5.95 3.70
CA LEU A 91 -1.07 -6.81 3.00
C LEU A 91 -1.75 -8.03 2.36
N ARG A 92 -2.69 -8.68 3.06
CA ARG A 92 -3.48 -9.78 2.50
C ARG A 92 -4.34 -9.34 1.32
N ARG A 93 -4.94 -8.16 1.41
CA ARG A 93 -5.76 -7.59 0.33
C ARG A 93 -4.96 -7.41 -0.96
N TYR A 94 -3.67 -7.12 -0.84
CA TYR A 94 -2.74 -7.04 -1.97
C TYR A 94 -2.07 -8.38 -2.34
N GLY A 95 -2.48 -9.48 -1.72
CA GLY A 95 -1.95 -10.81 -2.04
C GLY A 95 -0.54 -11.07 -1.50
N ILE A 96 -0.11 -10.33 -0.49
CA ILE A 96 1.20 -10.50 0.16
C ILE A 96 1.04 -11.43 1.35
N PHE A 97 1.52 -12.65 1.22
CA PHE A 97 1.36 -13.71 2.25
C PHE A 97 2.66 -14.07 2.97
N ASN A 98 3.81 -13.67 2.44
CA ASN A 98 5.11 -13.83 3.07
C ASN A 98 5.78 -12.48 3.21
N ILE A 99 6.25 -12.18 4.39
CA ILE A 99 6.83 -10.90 4.73
C ILE A 99 8.13 -11.04 5.49
N LYS A 100 9.01 -10.08 5.31
CA LYS A 100 10.28 -9.98 5.99
C LYS A 100 10.14 -9.19 7.28
N VAL A 101 10.56 -9.78 8.38
CA VAL A 101 10.50 -9.18 9.70
C VAL A 101 11.84 -9.24 10.40
N VAL A 102 12.04 -8.34 11.35
CA VAL A 102 13.20 -8.39 12.24
C VAL A 102 13.05 -9.59 13.18
N LYS A 103 14.13 -10.33 13.42
CA LYS A 103 14.15 -11.47 14.34
C LYS A 103 13.98 -11.06 15.80
#